data_80d8527706404cf42a60fc16f434ed24
#
_entry.id   80d8527706404cf42a60fc16f434ed24
#
_cell.length_a   1.000
_cell.length_b   1.000
_cell.length_c   1.000
_cell.angle_alpha   90.00
_cell.angle_beta   90.00
_cell.angle_gamma   90.00
#
_symmetry.space_group_name_H-M   'P 1'
#
loop_
_entity.id
_entity.type
_entity.pdbx_description
1 polymer ?
#
loop_
_entity_poly.entity_id
_entity_poly.type
_entity_poly.pdbx_seq_one_letter_code
_entity_poly.pdbx_strand_id
1 'polypeptide(L)'
;MGENFVRIESIILHQSKAFSMAEVQQMGLELSIDEQTGQGRYSNLVVITHSASEFVLDFASMLPAMPKAKVQSRIIMTPEHAKRLMMTLQDNITRYESSMGKIEVKMQPSTDEAMAMGFNMGEA
;
A
#
# COMPACT_ATOMS: atom_id res chain seq x y z
N MET A 1 29.01 -1.32 -8.89
CA MET A 1 27.75 -2.00 -9.05
C MET A 1 27.32 -2.62 -7.73
N GLY A 2 26.23 -2.18 -7.22
CA GLY A 2 25.73 -2.68 -5.94
C GLY A 2 25.20 -4.10 -6.08
N GLU A 3 25.72 -4.95 -5.27
CA GLU A 3 25.13 -6.24 -5.10
C GLU A 3 23.79 -6.06 -4.44
N ASN A 4 22.74 -6.33 -5.17
CA ASN A 4 21.39 -6.23 -4.61
C ASN A 4 21.10 -7.43 -3.75
N PHE A 5 21.82 -7.44 -2.58
CA PHE A 5 21.66 -8.55 -1.77
C PHE A 5 21.44 -8.14 -0.32
N VAL A 6 20.47 -8.73 0.27
CA VAL A 6 20.01 -8.44 1.61
C VAL A 6 20.59 -9.50 2.54
N ARG A 7 21.06 -9.07 3.67
CA ARG A 7 21.56 -10.03 4.67
C ARG A 7 20.42 -10.89 5.16
N ILE A 8 20.47 -12.17 4.86
CA ILE A 8 19.42 -13.12 5.20
C ILE A 8 19.12 -13.13 6.70
N GLU A 9 20.14 -13.05 7.51
CA GLU A 9 19.98 -13.05 8.96
C GLU A 9 19.16 -11.86 9.44
N SER A 10 19.40 -10.69 8.89
CA SER A 10 18.64 -9.49 9.24
C SER A 10 17.18 -9.62 8.80
N ILE A 11 16.94 -10.21 7.65
CA ILE A 11 15.58 -10.47 7.17
C ILE A 11 14.85 -11.39 8.13
N ILE A 12 15.48 -12.49 8.51
CA ILE A 12 14.84 -13.48 9.39
C ILE A 12 14.46 -12.87 10.73
N LEU A 13 15.36 -12.05 11.30
CA LEU A 13 15.11 -11.42 12.59
C LEU A 13 14.00 -10.37 12.53
N HIS A 14 13.75 -9.78 11.38
CA HIS A 14 12.83 -8.66 11.23
C HIS A 14 11.70 -8.93 10.25
N GLN A 15 11.51 -10.19 9.88
CA GLN A 15 10.53 -10.56 8.84
C GLN A 15 9.09 -10.16 9.16
N SER A 16 8.78 -9.94 10.42
CA SER A 16 7.43 -9.54 10.83
C SER A 16 7.27 -8.04 11.04
N LYS A 17 8.26 -7.25 10.63
CA LYS A 17 8.21 -5.80 10.80
C LYS A 17 8.05 -5.09 9.46
N ALA A 18 7.30 -4.00 9.47
CA ALA A 18 7.32 -3.04 8.38
C ALA A 18 8.29 -1.93 8.75
N PHE A 19 9.01 -1.40 7.76
CA PHE A 19 10.03 -0.39 7.97
C PHE A 19 9.84 0.77 7.02
N SER A 20 10.17 1.96 7.50
CA SER A 20 10.34 3.10 6.62
C SER A 20 11.69 2.96 5.89
N MET A 21 11.85 3.75 4.83
CA MET A 21 13.11 3.74 4.08
C MET A 21 14.30 4.11 4.96
N ALA A 22 14.11 5.07 5.88
CA ALA A 22 15.16 5.48 6.79
C ALA A 22 15.59 4.34 7.72
N GLU A 23 14.63 3.59 8.23
CA GLU A 23 14.91 2.44 9.09
C GLU A 23 15.65 1.33 8.35
N VAL A 24 15.24 1.05 7.12
CA VAL A 24 15.93 0.07 6.27
C VAL A 24 17.38 0.47 6.07
N GLN A 25 17.64 1.75 5.79
CA GLN A 25 19.00 2.24 5.60
C GLN A 25 19.84 2.13 6.85
N GLN A 26 19.26 2.43 8.02
CA GLN A 26 19.96 2.32 9.29
C GLN A 26 20.34 0.88 9.62
N MET A 27 19.56 -0.07 9.19
CA MET A 27 19.82 -1.49 9.42
C MET A 27 20.89 -2.05 8.48
N GLY A 28 21.32 -1.27 7.50
CA GLY A 28 22.24 -1.76 6.48
C GLY A 28 21.61 -2.75 5.51
N LEU A 29 20.31 -2.78 5.43
CA LEU A 29 19.60 -3.63 4.46
C LEU A 29 19.67 -3.01 3.07
N GLU A 30 19.94 -3.84 2.08
CA GLU A 30 19.89 -3.45 0.69
C GLU A 30 18.61 -3.99 0.08
N LEU A 31 17.83 -3.10 -0.51
CA LEU A 31 16.64 -3.48 -1.24
C LEU A 31 16.98 -3.56 -2.71
N SER A 32 16.58 -4.65 -3.32
CA SER A 32 16.75 -4.87 -4.74
C SER A 32 15.42 -4.63 -5.44
N ILE A 33 15.46 -3.90 -6.52
CA ILE A 33 14.28 -3.64 -7.33
C ILE A 33 14.67 -3.75 -8.80
N ASP A 34 13.90 -4.51 -9.56
CA ASP A 34 14.13 -4.61 -10.99
C ASP A 34 13.61 -3.35 -11.71
N GLU A 35 14.10 -3.17 -12.93
CA GLU A 35 13.79 -1.96 -13.70
C GLU A 35 12.30 -1.77 -13.93
N GLN A 36 11.59 -2.84 -14.26
CA GLN A 36 10.16 -2.79 -14.52
C GLN A 36 9.37 -2.43 -13.27
N THR A 37 9.65 -3.08 -12.16
CA THR A 37 9.00 -2.79 -10.88
C THR A 37 9.32 -1.38 -10.40
N GLY A 38 10.55 -0.91 -10.68
CA GLY A 38 11.00 0.42 -10.29
C GLY A 38 10.24 1.56 -10.95
N GLN A 39 9.60 1.31 -12.09
CA GLN A 39 8.76 2.31 -12.75
C GLN A 39 7.50 2.63 -11.95
N GLY A 40 7.07 1.70 -11.11
CA GLY A 40 5.89 1.87 -10.29
C GLY A 40 4.59 1.68 -11.07
N ARG A 41 3.52 1.66 -10.34
CA ARG A 41 2.17 1.61 -10.90
C ARG A 41 1.30 2.62 -10.18
N TYR A 42 0.58 3.41 -10.94
CA TYR A 42 -0.35 4.37 -10.37
C TYR A 42 -1.58 3.65 -9.81
N SER A 43 -1.99 4.01 -8.61
CA SER A 43 -3.19 3.48 -8.00
C SER A 43 -3.93 4.60 -7.28
N ASN A 44 -5.23 4.68 -7.49
CA ASN A 44 -6.10 5.65 -6.82
C ASN A 44 -7.28 4.97 -6.12
N LEU A 45 -7.25 3.65 -6.03
CA LEU A 45 -8.25 2.88 -5.31
C LEU A 45 -7.57 1.66 -4.70
N VAL A 46 -7.83 1.42 -3.44
CA VAL A 46 -7.35 0.21 -2.77
C VAL A 46 -8.54 -0.51 -2.17
N VAL A 47 -8.70 -1.77 -2.56
CA VAL A 47 -9.72 -2.64 -1.98
C VAL A 47 -9.02 -3.63 -1.08
N ILE A 48 -9.44 -3.69 0.16
CA ILE A 48 -8.83 -4.58 1.15
C ILE A 48 -9.85 -5.60 1.61
N THR A 49 -9.50 -6.86 1.49
CA THR A 49 -10.29 -7.97 2.00
C THR A 49 -9.42 -8.81 2.91
N HIS A 50 -10.05 -9.60 3.78
CA HIS A 50 -9.29 -10.43 4.70
C HIS A 50 -10.01 -11.74 5.02
N SER A 51 -9.21 -12.70 5.43
CA SER A 51 -9.65 -13.92 6.06
C SER A 51 -9.00 -13.99 7.44
N ALA A 52 -9.14 -15.12 8.12
CA ALA A 52 -8.48 -15.32 9.40
C ALA A 52 -6.95 -15.33 9.30
N SER A 53 -6.42 -15.70 8.15
CA SER A 53 -4.98 -15.89 7.97
C SER A 53 -4.30 -14.88 7.05
N GLU A 54 -5.06 -14.11 6.25
CA GLU A 54 -4.48 -13.26 5.23
C GLU A 54 -5.24 -11.97 5.04
N PHE A 55 -4.50 -10.93 4.66
CA PHE A 55 -5.06 -9.69 4.12
C PHE A 55 -4.67 -9.61 2.65
N VAL A 56 -5.63 -9.24 1.82
CA VAL A 56 -5.42 -9.05 0.39
C VAL A 56 -5.64 -7.58 0.07
N LEU A 57 -4.61 -6.94 -0.45
CA LEU A 57 -4.66 -5.54 -0.84
C LEU A 57 -4.62 -5.45 -2.36
N ASP A 58 -5.73 -5.02 -2.94
CA ASP A 58 -5.84 -4.85 -4.38
C ASP A 58 -5.71 -3.38 -4.72
N PHE A 59 -4.62 -3.03 -5.36
CA PHE A 59 -4.34 -1.68 -5.81
C PHE A 59 -4.86 -1.51 -7.22
N ALA A 60 -5.82 -0.62 -7.39
CA ALA A 60 -6.50 -0.45 -8.66
C ALA A 60 -6.41 0.99 -9.14
N SER A 61 -6.64 1.18 -10.42
CA SER A 61 -6.75 2.51 -10.99
C SER A 61 -8.14 2.69 -11.59
N MET A 62 -8.75 3.82 -11.23
CA MET A 62 -10.00 4.29 -11.83
C MET A 62 -9.66 5.47 -12.73
N LEU A 63 -10.02 5.37 -14.00
CA LEU A 63 -9.78 6.43 -14.96
C LEU A 63 -11.10 7.06 -15.39
N PRO A 64 -11.12 8.36 -15.67
CA PRO A 64 -12.32 9.01 -16.20
C PRO A 64 -12.79 8.31 -17.47
N ALA A 65 -14.10 8.18 -17.60
CA ALA A 65 -14.75 7.54 -18.75
C ALA A 65 -14.49 6.04 -18.89
N MET A 66 -13.80 5.43 -17.94
CA MET A 66 -13.61 3.97 -17.92
C MET A 66 -14.68 3.34 -17.03
N PRO A 67 -15.45 2.38 -17.53
CA PRO A 67 -16.55 1.80 -16.75
C PRO A 67 -16.11 0.85 -15.64
N LYS A 68 -14.86 0.44 -15.66
CA LYS A 68 -14.35 -0.53 -14.69
C LYS A 68 -13.02 -0.07 -14.12
N ALA A 69 -12.84 -0.24 -12.81
CA ALA A 69 -11.55 -0.12 -12.19
C ALA A 69 -10.72 -1.36 -12.49
N LYS A 70 -9.45 -1.16 -12.79
CA LYS A 70 -8.55 -2.27 -13.10
C LYS A 70 -7.57 -2.46 -11.97
N VAL A 71 -7.50 -3.67 -11.44
CA VAL A 71 -6.51 -4.02 -10.44
C VAL A 71 -5.13 -4.09 -11.10
N GLN A 72 -4.22 -3.27 -10.60
CA GLN A 72 -2.85 -3.19 -11.10
C GLN A 72 -1.92 -4.14 -10.36
N SER A 73 -2.13 -4.31 -9.07
CA SER A 73 -1.30 -5.18 -8.24
C SER A 73 -2.12 -5.73 -7.08
N ARG A 74 -1.90 -6.99 -6.78
CA ARG A 74 -2.48 -7.64 -5.62
C ARG A 74 -1.36 -8.05 -4.69
N ILE A 75 -1.42 -7.60 -3.45
CA ILE A 75 -0.45 -7.94 -2.42
C ILE A 75 -1.17 -8.71 -1.33
N ILE A 76 -0.61 -9.84 -0.97
CA ILE A 76 -1.15 -10.70 0.09
C ILE A 76 -0.16 -10.69 1.24
N MET A 77 -0.67 -10.48 2.45
CA MET A 77 0.18 -10.44 3.62
C MET A 77 -0.54 -11.02 4.84
N THR A 78 0.22 -11.36 5.85
CA THR A 78 -0.36 -11.84 7.10
C THR A 78 -1.03 -10.69 7.84
N PRO A 79 -1.97 -10.99 8.76
CA PRO A 79 -2.61 -9.94 9.57
C PRO A 79 -1.60 -9.09 10.34
N GLU A 80 -0.54 -9.69 10.84
CA GLU A 80 0.51 -8.95 11.55
C GLU A 80 1.20 -7.95 10.63
N HIS A 81 1.56 -8.35 9.43
CA HIS A 81 2.19 -7.46 8.45
C HIS A 81 1.25 -6.34 8.01
N ALA A 82 -0.02 -6.65 7.86
CA ALA A 82 -1.01 -5.63 7.52
C ALA A 82 -1.09 -4.56 8.60
N LYS A 83 -1.07 -4.96 9.86
CA LYS A 83 -1.08 -4.02 10.98
C LYS A 83 0.19 -3.17 11.01
N ARG A 84 1.34 -3.78 10.76
CA ARG A 84 2.60 -3.04 10.71
C ARG A 84 2.65 -2.08 9.54
N LEU A 85 2.09 -2.47 8.39
CA LEU A 85 1.96 -1.57 7.24
C LEU A 85 1.14 -0.33 7.62
N MET A 86 0.00 -0.53 8.28
CA MET A 86 -0.83 0.58 8.73
C MET A 86 -0.05 1.53 9.63
N MET A 87 0.67 1.00 10.59
CA MET A 87 1.44 1.81 11.54
C MET A 87 2.56 2.60 10.84
N THR A 88 3.27 1.96 9.93
CA THR A 88 4.34 2.60 9.16
C THR A 88 3.79 3.68 8.24
N LEU A 89 2.67 3.39 7.58
CA LEU A 89 2.02 4.36 6.71
C LEU A 89 1.55 5.57 7.50
N GLN A 90 0.95 5.33 8.66
CA GLN A 90 0.50 6.42 9.53
C GLN A 90 1.65 7.33 9.96
N ASP A 91 2.78 6.74 10.31
CA ASP A 91 4.00 7.47 10.66
C ASP A 91 4.48 8.35 9.50
N ASN A 92 4.50 7.79 8.31
CA ASN A 92 4.92 8.53 7.12
C ASN A 92 3.96 9.67 6.78
N ILE A 93 2.67 9.43 6.93
CA ILE A 93 1.67 10.48 6.73
C ILE A 93 1.88 11.61 7.75
N THR A 94 2.13 11.26 9.01
CA THR A 94 2.39 12.25 10.05
C THR A 94 3.60 13.11 9.71
N ARG A 95 4.68 12.50 9.25
CA ARG A 95 5.89 13.22 8.84
C ARG A 95 5.62 14.12 7.63
N TYR A 96 4.88 13.61 6.67
CA TYR A 96 4.49 14.41 5.50
C TYR A 96 3.70 15.63 5.92
N GLU A 97 2.69 15.44 6.76
CA GLU A 97 1.81 16.54 7.17
C GLU A 97 2.53 17.59 7.99
N SER A 98 3.55 17.20 8.76
CA SER A 98 4.33 18.20 9.53
C SER A 98 5.24 19.05 8.64
N SER A 99 5.61 18.56 7.46
CA SER A 99 6.48 19.30 6.52
C SER A 99 5.70 20.01 5.43
N MET A 100 4.68 19.36 4.89
CA MET A 100 3.98 19.78 3.67
C MET A 100 2.58 20.31 3.93
N GLY A 101 2.08 20.13 5.14
CA GLY A 101 0.72 20.52 5.50
C GLY A 101 -0.24 19.35 5.48
N LYS A 102 -1.38 19.58 6.09
CA LYS A 102 -2.39 18.53 6.29
C LYS A 102 -2.94 18.02 4.96
N ILE A 103 -3.03 16.71 4.85
CA ILE A 103 -3.68 16.07 3.72
C ILE A 103 -5.18 16.14 3.95
N GLU A 104 -5.89 16.77 3.03
CA GLU A 104 -7.34 16.82 3.10
C GLU A 104 -7.94 15.67 2.31
N VAL A 105 -8.76 14.89 2.99
CA VAL A 105 -9.46 13.77 2.36
C VAL A 105 -10.90 14.21 2.14
N LYS A 106 -11.32 14.20 0.88
CA LYS A 106 -12.72 14.49 0.58
C LYS A 106 -13.57 13.33 1.08
N MET A 107 -14.67 13.68 1.75
CA MET A 107 -15.59 12.65 2.21
C MET A 107 -16.14 11.89 1.02
N GLN A 108 -16.01 10.57 1.07
CA GLN A 108 -16.64 9.73 0.08
C GLN A 108 -18.14 9.67 0.40
N PRO A 109 -18.99 9.66 -0.64
CA PRO A 109 -20.41 9.51 -0.41
C PRO A 109 -20.69 8.18 0.30
N SER A 110 -21.71 8.18 1.15
CA SER A 110 -22.18 6.95 1.76
C SER A 110 -22.56 5.94 0.66
N THR A 111 -22.67 4.68 1.04
CA THR A 111 -23.06 3.65 0.07
C THR A 111 -24.37 4.01 -0.64
N ASP A 112 -25.32 4.56 0.12
CA ASP A 112 -26.61 4.95 -0.43
C ASP A 112 -26.47 6.13 -1.40
N GLU A 113 -25.65 7.11 -1.05
CA GLU A 113 -25.36 8.24 -1.93
C GLU A 113 -24.62 7.81 -3.18
N ALA A 114 -23.65 6.91 -3.02
CA ALA A 114 -22.89 6.38 -4.14
C ALA A 114 -23.82 5.63 -5.12
N MET A 115 -24.73 4.84 -4.60
CA MET A 115 -25.71 4.13 -5.41
C MET A 115 -26.67 5.10 -6.12
N ALA A 116 -27.10 6.14 -5.42
CA ALA A 116 -27.96 7.16 -6.01
C ALA A 116 -27.25 7.93 -7.13
N MET A 117 -25.92 8.05 -7.05
CA MET A 117 -25.11 8.68 -8.08
C MET A 117 -24.75 7.73 -9.22
N GLY A 118 -25.21 6.49 -9.19
CA GLY A 118 -24.94 5.51 -10.22
C GLY A 118 -23.61 4.77 -10.07
N PHE A 119 -22.93 4.95 -8.97
CA PHE A 119 -21.73 4.17 -8.69
C PHE A 119 -22.14 2.78 -8.22
N ASN A 120 -21.73 1.78 -8.95
CA ASN A 120 -21.91 0.42 -8.52
C ASN A 120 -20.70 0.06 -7.65
N MET A 121 -20.92 0.11 -6.34
CA MET A 121 -19.91 -0.33 -5.36
C MET A 121 -19.82 -1.86 -5.34
N GLY A 122 -20.13 -2.44 -6.44
CA GLY A 122 -20.38 -3.82 -6.59
C GLY A 122 -19.42 -4.75 -5.95
N GLU A 123 -19.79 -5.92 -6.04
CA GLU A 123 -19.11 -7.07 -5.51
C GLU A 123 -17.67 -7.10 -5.93
N ALA A 124 -16.84 -7.17 -4.94
CA ALA A 124 -15.42 -7.39 -5.16
C ALA A 124 -15.18 -8.79 -5.70
#